data_bfdd5d168c2bd2a3f8c9b499196d9e8f
#
_entry.id   bfdd5d168c2bd2a3f8c9b499196d9e8f
#
_cell.length_a   1.000
_cell.length_b   1.000
_cell.length_c   1.000
_cell.angle_alpha   90.00
_cell.angle_beta   90.00
_cell.angle_gamma   90.00
#
_symmetry.space_group_name_H-M   'P 1'
#
loop_
_entity.id
_entity.type
_entity.pdbx_description
1 polymer ?
#
loop_
_entity_poly.entity_id
_entity_poly.type
_entity_poly.pdbx_seq_one_letter_code
_entity_poly.pdbx_strand_id
1 'polypeptide(L)'
;MIIDHSTKEYDVIIIGGGVTGAATARDCALRGLKTLLVERGDLCDGASGRNHGLLHSGARYAVTDPEGARECISENMILRRIASSCIDPTGGLFITLPEDSLEYQEKFIKACRGCGIEAEAISPEEALKMEPAVNPALIGAVKVPDASVDPFRLTDANILDAVRHGADVIKFREVTGLLIEFGCVKGVKLGKDVIRAQQVVIAAGIWSARIAAMAGAVINMMPSKGSLLIFGHRLTKMVINRCRKPGNADILVPGDVVSVLGTTSDKVPFEDCEDMRTTGDEVSVLLQEGVQLVPALSTTRIIRAYAGVRPLVVADSSASGRNVSRGIVLLDHEQRDGIKGLITITGGKLTTCRLMAEMATDLVCEKLGLKVPCTTAVKMLPGSHKRKNKRSEDPVHKRAAVGRHGSEADMMDFSGKDAGEIICECEQVTRAEIIYAVKNLGVRSIADLRRHTRVGMGTCQGSFCIGRVAKVLAEVLGTPEKAEELVNDYLQERWKGMTPVLWGDTLREAEYMHLVHRK
;
A
#
# COMPACT_ATOMS: atom_id res chain seq x y z
N MET A 1 -19.75 17.78 11.79
CA MET A 1 -20.85 18.26 10.90
C MET A 1 -21.02 17.19 9.83
N ILE A 2 -22.15 16.49 9.80
CA ILE A 2 -22.45 15.51 8.74
C ILE A 2 -22.78 16.36 7.50
N ILE A 3 -21.87 16.38 6.54
CA ILE A 3 -22.12 17.07 5.26
C ILE A 3 -23.18 16.23 4.54
N ASP A 4 -24.31 16.85 4.21
CA ASP A 4 -25.34 16.22 3.36
C ASP A 4 -24.84 16.23 1.90
N HIS A 5 -24.32 15.10 1.46
CA HIS A 5 -23.80 14.93 0.11
C HIS A 5 -24.91 14.69 -0.92
N SER A 6 -26.18 14.43 -0.49
CA SER A 6 -27.30 14.13 -1.39
C SER A 6 -27.73 15.34 -2.23
N THR A 7 -27.45 16.56 -1.76
CA THR A 7 -27.77 17.82 -2.44
C THR A 7 -26.64 18.36 -3.33
N LYS A 8 -25.43 17.73 -3.26
CA LYS A 8 -24.28 18.15 -4.08
C LYS A 8 -24.27 17.38 -5.40
N GLU A 9 -23.94 18.08 -6.47
CA GLU A 9 -23.56 17.46 -7.75
C GLU A 9 -22.04 17.51 -7.92
N TYR A 10 -21.46 16.36 -8.25
CA TYR A 10 -20.04 16.19 -8.49
C TYR A 10 -19.74 16.09 -9.99
N ASP A 11 -18.56 16.52 -10.41
CA ASP A 11 -18.05 16.24 -11.75
C ASP A 11 -17.65 14.76 -11.85
N VAL A 12 -17.02 14.24 -10.78
CA VAL A 12 -16.54 12.86 -10.71
C VAL A 12 -16.72 12.25 -9.32
N ILE A 13 -17.21 10.99 -9.29
CA ILE A 13 -17.17 10.13 -8.11
C ILE A 13 -16.17 9.00 -8.36
N ILE A 14 -15.27 8.79 -7.41
CA ILE A 14 -14.26 7.73 -7.43
C ILE A 14 -14.66 6.68 -6.39
N ILE A 15 -14.76 5.41 -6.82
CA ILE A 15 -15.12 4.28 -5.96
C ILE A 15 -13.85 3.50 -5.62
N GLY A 16 -13.44 3.52 -4.35
CA GLY A 16 -12.30 2.81 -3.80
C GLY A 16 -11.19 3.73 -3.27
N GLY A 17 -10.83 3.54 -1.99
CA GLY A 17 -9.83 4.31 -1.24
C GLY A 17 -8.44 3.66 -1.21
N GLY A 18 -8.10 2.80 -2.17
CA GLY A 18 -6.75 2.33 -2.41
C GLY A 18 -5.86 3.43 -3.01
N VAL A 19 -4.55 3.17 -3.13
CA VAL A 19 -3.58 4.15 -3.64
C VAL A 19 -3.95 4.72 -5.02
N THR A 20 -4.54 3.91 -5.90
CA THR A 20 -4.99 4.34 -7.23
C THR A 20 -6.14 5.32 -7.13
N GLY A 21 -7.19 4.99 -6.35
CA GLY A 21 -8.33 5.90 -6.17
C GLY A 21 -7.94 7.19 -5.44
N ALA A 22 -7.07 7.09 -4.44
CA ALA A 22 -6.53 8.27 -3.73
C ALA A 22 -5.74 9.19 -4.67
N ALA A 23 -4.87 8.63 -5.52
CA ALA A 23 -4.12 9.39 -6.52
C ALA A 23 -5.04 10.00 -7.59
N THR A 24 -6.09 9.27 -8.01
CA THR A 24 -7.11 9.78 -8.96
C THR A 24 -7.89 10.94 -8.33
N ALA A 25 -8.31 10.83 -7.06
CA ALA A 25 -8.99 11.91 -6.36
C ALA A 25 -8.11 13.16 -6.26
N ARG A 26 -6.81 12.98 -5.99
CA ARG A 26 -5.84 14.07 -6.00
C ARG A 26 -5.73 14.75 -7.36
N ASP A 27 -5.57 13.99 -8.43
CA ASP A 27 -5.39 14.57 -9.77
C ASP A 27 -6.66 15.29 -10.24
N CYS A 28 -7.84 14.69 -10.01
CA CYS A 28 -9.13 15.35 -10.29
C CYS A 28 -9.27 16.68 -9.53
N ALA A 29 -8.98 16.69 -8.22
CA ALA A 29 -9.06 17.90 -7.41
C ALA A 29 -8.06 18.97 -7.84
N LEU A 30 -6.81 18.59 -8.17
CA LEU A 30 -5.79 19.50 -8.69
C LEU A 30 -6.15 20.10 -10.03
N ARG A 31 -6.97 19.43 -10.83
CA ARG A 31 -7.53 19.94 -12.09
C ARG A 31 -8.83 20.74 -11.90
N GLY A 32 -9.25 20.96 -10.64
CA GLY A 32 -10.42 21.79 -10.29
C GLY A 32 -11.76 21.09 -10.42
N LEU A 33 -11.79 19.76 -10.56
CA LEU A 33 -13.02 18.99 -10.62
C LEU A 33 -13.66 18.87 -9.23
N LYS A 34 -14.99 19.01 -9.15
CA LYS A 34 -15.76 18.68 -7.94
C LYS A 34 -15.72 17.18 -7.74
N THR A 35 -14.86 16.73 -6.86
CA THR A 35 -14.49 15.32 -6.69
C THR A 35 -15.04 14.74 -5.40
N LEU A 36 -15.61 13.54 -5.46
CA LEU A 36 -15.96 12.72 -4.30
C LEU A 36 -15.24 11.37 -4.39
N LEU A 37 -14.59 10.95 -3.32
CA LEU A 37 -14.13 9.57 -3.16
C LEU A 37 -15.01 8.83 -2.15
N VAL A 38 -15.44 7.62 -2.50
CA VAL A 38 -16.21 6.72 -1.63
C VAL A 38 -15.44 5.44 -1.38
N GLU A 39 -15.27 5.09 -0.08
CA GLU A 39 -14.60 3.86 0.36
C GLU A 39 -15.48 3.11 1.36
N ARG A 40 -15.61 1.79 1.19
CA ARG A 40 -16.45 0.94 2.05
C ARG A 40 -15.88 0.74 3.45
N GLY A 41 -14.56 0.72 3.56
CA GLY A 41 -13.82 0.59 4.81
C GLY A 41 -12.98 1.83 5.12
N ASP A 42 -11.80 1.59 5.63
CA ASP A 42 -10.77 2.60 5.75
C ASP A 42 -9.86 2.62 4.51
N LEU A 43 -9.09 3.69 4.36
CA LEU A 43 -8.14 3.82 3.25
C LEU A 43 -7.11 2.68 3.24
N CYS A 44 -6.69 2.28 2.04
CA CYS A 44 -5.60 1.30 1.87
C CYS A 44 -5.89 -0.11 2.42
N ASP A 45 -7.14 -0.50 2.59
CA ASP A 45 -7.51 -1.81 3.16
C ASP A 45 -7.40 -2.98 2.17
N GLY A 46 -7.34 -2.73 0.87
CA GLY A 46 -7.15 -3.73 -0.18
C GLY A 46 -5.67 -4.04 -0.48
N ALA A 47 -5.37 -4.37 -1.74
CA ALA A 47 -4.03 -4.71 -2.23
C ALA A 47 -2.98 -3.62 -1.94
N SER A 48 -3.40 -2.36 -1.85
CA SER A 48 -2.52 -1.22 -1.55
C SER A 48 -1.84 -1.33 -0.19
N GLY A 49 -2.53 -1.84 0.84
CA GLY A 49 -1.98 -2.06 2.19
C GLY A 49 -1.46 -3.47 2.44
N ARG A 50 -1.56 -4.37 1.46
CA ARG A 50 -1.22 -5.79 1.60
C ARG A 50 -0.12 -6.21 0.60
N ASN A 51 0.91 -5.39 0.49
CA ASN A 51 2.10 -5.63 -0.34
C ASN A 51 3.37 -5.47 0.51
N HIS A 52 4.55 -5.72 -0.07
CA HIS A 52 5.82 -5.64 0.65
C HIS A 52 6.40 -4.23 0.79
N GLY A 53 5.75 -3.20 0.25
CA GLY A 53 6.26 -1.82 0.33
C GLY A 53 7.49 -1.57 -0.54
N LEU A 54 7.63 -2.25 -1.67
CA LEU A 54 8.72 -2.00 -2.62
C LEU A 54 8.33 -0.93 -3.64
N LEU A 55 9.12 0.14 -3.70
CA LEU A 55 9.12 1.08 -4.81
C LEU A 55 10.04 0.54 -5.90
N HIS A 56 9.45 -0.21 -6.83
CA HIS A 56 10.18 -0.87 -7.90
C HIS A 56 10.90 0.13 -8.82
N SER A 57 12.17 -0.13 -9.12
CA SER A 57 12.87 0.49 -10.25
C SER A 57 12.40 -0.07 -11.61
N GLY A 58 11.69 -1.20 -11.61
CA GLY A 58 11.33 -1.93 -12.81
C GLY A 58 12.29 -3.07 -13.16
N ALA A 59 13.46 -3.15 -12.52
CA ALA A 59 14.50 -4.13 -12.84
C ALA A 59 13.97 -5.57 -12.88
N ARG A 60 13.14 -5.96 -11.90
CA ARG A 60 12.53 -7.30 -11.84
C ARG A 60 11.71 -7.66 -13.10
N TYR A 61 11.22 -6.67 -13.83
CA TYR A 61 10.38 -6.84 -15.02
C TYR A 61 11.15 -6.69 -16.33
N ALA A 62 12.34 -6.11 -16.31
CA ALA A 62 13.08 -5.68 -17.49
C ALA A 62 13.28 -6.79 -18.55
N VAL A 63 13.43 -8.06 -18.12
CA VAL A 63 13.62 -9.20 -19.02
C VAL A 63 12.29 -9.71 -19.61
N THR A 64 11.17 -9.62 -18.86
CA THR A 64 9.90 -10.27 -19.20
C THR A 64 8.79 -9.31 -19.62
N ASP A 65 8.85 -8.05 -19.16
CA ASP A 65 7.87 -6.99 -19.38
C ASP A 65 8.61 -5.64 -19.47
N PRO A 66 9.33 -5.35 -20.59
CA PRO A 66 10.12 -4.13 -20.74
C PRO A 66 9.29 -2.84 -20.69
N GLU A 67 8.04 -2.86 -21.12
CA GLU A 67 7.14 -1.71 -21.06
C GLU A 67 6.80 -1.37 -19.61
N GLY A 68 6.35 -2.36 -18.84
CA GLY A 68 6.10 -2.20 -17.42
C GLY A 68 7.36 -1.84 -16.61
N ALA A 69 8.56 -2.22 -17.08
CA ALA A 69 9.82 -1.80 -16.48
C ALA A 69 10.10 -0.30 -16.70
N ARG A 70 9.85 0.22 -17.93
CA ARG A 70 9.99 1.66 -18.23
C ARG A 70 9.00 2.53 -17.45
N GLU A 71 7.75 2.09 -17.37
CA GLU A 71 6.75 2.76 -16.51
C GLU A 71 7.23 2.83 -15.06
N CYS A 72 7.72 1.71 -14.52
CA CYS A 72 8.18 1.65 -13.14
C CYS A 72 9.35 2.60 -12.86
N ILE A 73 10.38 2.64 -13.71
CA ILE A 73 11.53 3.53 -13.45
C ILE A 73 11.14 4.99 -13.55
N SER A 74 10.30 5.34 -14.53
CA SER A 74 9.79 6.71 -14.68
C SER A 74 9.04 7.16 -13.42
N GLU A 75 8.09 6.35 -12.96
CA GLU A 75 7.28 6.66 -11.77
C GLU A 75 8.09 6.58 -10.46
N ASN A 76 9.05 5.64 -10.35
CA ASN A 76 9.97 5.57 -9.22
C ASN A 76 10.71 6.91 -9.04
N MET A 77 11.28 7.46 -10.10
CA MET A 77 12.02 8.72 -10.08
C MET A 77 11.11 9.92 -9.76
N ILE A 78 9.87 9.93 -10.26
CA ILE A 78 8.87 10.96 -9.93
C ILE A 78 8.51 10.86 -8.45
N LEU A 79 8.12 9.68 -7.96
CA LEU A 79 7.68 9.48 -6.57
C LEU A 79 8.78 9.80 -5.56
N ARG A 80 10.03 9.44 -5.81
CA ARG A 80 11.18 9.83 -4.97
C ARG A 80 11.26 11.35 -4.77
N ARG A 81 10.91 12.12 -5.78
CA ARG A 81 10.91 13.58 -5.72
C ARG A 81 9.70 14.13 -5.00
N ILE A 82 8.49 13.70 -5.40
CA ILE A 82 7.24 14.31 -4.92
C ILE A 82 6.72 13.71 -3.61
N ALA A 83 7.14 12.49 -3.26
CA ALA A 83 6.65 11.71 -2.10
C ALA A 83 7.78 11.30 -1.14
N SER A 84 8.82 12.12 -1.01
CA SER A 84 10.05 11.80 -0.27
C SER A 84 9.80 11.42 1.20
N SER A 85 8.74 11.92 1.84
CA SER A 85 8.36 11.55 3.21
C SER A 85 7.81 10.12 3.33
N CYS A 86 7.37 9.52 2.22
CA CYS A 86 6.81 8.18 2.17
C CYS A 86 7.85 7.11 1.77
N ILE A 87 9.05 7.53 1.37
CA ILE A 87 10.05 6.67 0.72
C ILE A 87 11.35 6.66 1.54
N ASP A 88 11.85 5.45 1.81
CA ASP A 88 13.20 5.23 2.29
C ASP A 88 14.08 4.85 1.08
N PRO A 89 15.10 5.65 0.73
CA PRO A 89 15.94 5.46 -0.45
C PRO A 89 17.00 4.36 -0.22
N THR A 90 16.55 3.16 0.09
CA THR A 90 17.37 1.99 0.46
C THR A 90 18.32 1.53 -0.64
N GLY A 91 17.98 1.79 -1.91
CA GLY A 91 18.60 1.05 -3.02
C GLY A 91 18.12 -0.40 -3.07
N GLY A 92 18.63 -1.16 -4.04
CA GLY A 92 18.34 -2.58 -4.21
C GLY A 92 19.55 -3.36 -4.70
N LEU A 93 19.66 -4.61 -4.23
CA LEU A 93 20.63 -5.60 -4.67
C LEU A 93 19.89 -6.81 -5.25
N PHE A 94 20.26 -7.19 -6.48
CA PHE A 94 19.89 -8.48 -7.06
C PHE A 94 21.10 -9.40 -6.90
N ILE A 95 21.01 -10.43 -6.04
CA ILE A 95 22.10 -11.37 -5.78
C ILE A 95 21.96 -12.62 -6.64
N THR A 96 23.05 -13.12 -7.17
CA THR A 96 23.17 -14.37 -7.92
C THR A 96 23.81 -15.41 -7.02
N LEU A 97 23.13 -16.53 -6.81
CA LEU A 97 23.60 -17.66 -5.99
C LEU A 97 24.22 -18.74 -6.91
N PRO A 98 24.99 -19.72 -6.36
CA PRO A 98 25.62 -20.76 -7.17
C PRO A 98 24.68 -21.58 -8.06
N GLU A 99 23.43 -21.76 -7.63
CA GLU A 99 22.39 -22.47 -8.40
C GLU A 99 21.71 -21.58 -9.45
N ASP A 100 21.98 -20.26 -9.45
CA ASP A 100 21.52 -19.32 -10.46
C ASP A 100 22.56 -19.17 -11.59
N SER A 101 22.24 -18.44 -12.64
CA SER A 101 23.12 -18.28 -13.80
C SER A 101 23.69 -16.88 -13.90
N LEU A 102 25.02 -16.76 -14.00
CA LEU A 102 25.69 -15.48 -14.34
C LEU A 102 25.33 -15.00 -15.75
N GLU A 103 25.02 -15.91 -16.67
CA GLU A 103 24.50 -15.54 -17.99
C GLU A 103 23.15 -14.83 -17.87
N TYR A 104 22.28 -15.30 -16.94
CA TYR A 104 21.05 -14.57 -16.63
C TYR A 104 21.31 -13.18 -16.06
N GLN A 105 22.32 -13.03 -15.21
CA GLN A 105 22.73 -11.73 -14.67
C GLN A 105 23.15 -10.75 -15.78
N GLU A 106 23.94 -11.21 -16.74
CA GLU A 106 24.33 -10.37 -17.89
C GLU A 106 23.12 -9.95 -18.73
N LYS A 107 22.22 -10.91 -19.05
CA LYS A 107 20.95 -10.64 -19.74
C LYS A 107 20.09 -9.65 -18.98
N PHE A 108 20.02 -9.79 -17.65
CA PHE A 108 19.29 -8.90 -16.75
C PHE A 108 19.82 -7.47 -16.80
N ILE A 109 21.16 -7.28 -16.69
CA ILE A 109 21.80 -5.96 -16.77
C ILE A 109 21.52 -5.30 -18.13
N LYS A 110 21.66 -6.06 -19.23
CA LYS A 110 21.39 -5.55 -20.57
C LYS A 110 19.93 -5.11 -20.71
N ALA A 111 18.98 -5.91 -20.21
CA ALA A 111 17.57 -5.59 -20.22
C ALA A 111 17.23 -4.35 -19.39
N CYS A 112 17.81 -4.23 -18.18
CA CYS A 112 17.64 -3.05 -17.31
C CYS A 112 18.10 -1.78 -18.02
N ARG A 113 19.32 -1.78 -18.59
CA ARG A 113 19.86 -0.64 -19.32
C ARG A 113 19.01 -0.27 -20.53
N GLY A 114 18.49 -1.28 -21.27
CA GLY A 114 17.57 -1.08 -22.39
C GLY A 114 16.20 -0.48 -22.00
N CYS A 115 15.85 -0.54 -20.70
CA CYS A 115 14.66 0.10 -20.12
C CYS A 115 14.95 1.44 -19.45
N GLY A 116 16.20 1.95 -19.46
CA GLY A 116 16.59 3.18 -18.78
C GLY A 116 16.82 3.01 -17.28
N ILE A 117 17.01 1.77 -16.80
CA ILE A 117 17.27 1.46 -15.39
C ILE A 117 18.79 1.35 -15.20
N GLU A 118 19.34 2.13 -14.27
CA GLU A 118 20.72 1.96 -13.84
C GLU A 118 20.89 0.58 -13.22
N ALA A 119 21.82 -0.21 -13.78
CA ALA A 119 22.14 -1.55 -13.30
C ALA A 119 23.67 -1.72 -13.35
N GLU A 120 24.27 -1.85 -12.16
CA GLU A 120 25.71 -1.95 -11.96
C GLU A 120 26.05 -3.33 -11.40
N ALA A 121 26.89 -4.08 -12.15
CA ALA A 121 27.45 -5.32 -11.63
C ALA A 121 28.53 -5.00 -10.58
N ILE A 122 28.45 -5.64 -9.43
CA ILE A 122 29.41 -5.51 -8.34
C ILE A 122 29.94 -6.90 -7.94
N SER A 123 31.15 -6.93 -7.36
CA SER A 123 31.74 -8.18 -6.89
C SER A 123 31.00 -8.74 -5.65
N PRO A 124 31.12 -10.06 -5.37
CA PRO A 124 30.62 -10.66 -4.14
C PRO A 124 31.12 -9.96 -2.88
N GLU A 125 32.39 -9.60 -2.84
CA GLU A 125 33.03 -8.93 -1.70
C GLU A 125 32.44 -7.53 -1.48
N GLU A 126 32.18 -6.80 -2.56
CA GLU A 126 31.57 -5.48 -2.50
C GLU A 126 30.11 -5.58 -2.04
N ALA A 127 29.35 -6.56 -2.56
CA ALA A 127 27.99 -6.81 -2.13
C ALA A 127 27.90 -7.14 -0.63
N LEU A 128 28.78 -8.01 -0.12
CA LEU A 128 28.87 -8.35 1.31
C LEU A 128 29.32 -7.17 2.18
N LYS A 129 30.16 -6.29 1.66
CA LYS A 129 30.54 -5.05 2.37
C LYS A 129 29.37 -4.07 2.47
N MET A 130 28.57 -3.96 1.42
CA MET A 130 27.38 -3.09 1.40
C MET A 130 26.25 -3.66 2.28
N GLU A 131 26.04 -4.96 2.20
CA GLU A 131 24.96 -5.66 2.88
C GLU A 131 25.43 -7.00 3.48
N PRO A 132 26.01 -6.96 4.68
CA PRO A 132 26.61 -8.15 5.32
C PRO A 132 25.61 -9.28 5.63
N ALA A 133 24.31 -8.99 5.61
CA ALA A 133 23.26 -9.97 5.93
C ALA A 133 22.93 -10.90 4.76
N VAL A 134 23.32 -10.59 3.52
CA VAL A 134 23.02 -11.45 2.37
C VAL A 134 23.81 -12.76 2.42
N ASN A 135 23.32 -13.75 1.69
CA ASN A 135 23.96 -15.07 1.64
C ASN A 135 25.43 -14.96 1.19
N PRO A 136 26.40 -15.38 2.02
CA PRO A 136 27.82 -15.26 1.69
C PRO A 136 28.28 -16.16 0.52
N ALA A 137 27.45 -17.13 0.11
CA ALA A 137 27.72 -17.98 -1.04
C ALA A 137 27.37 -17.31 -2.39
N LEU A 138 26.95 -16.03 -2.39
CA LEU A 138 26.66 -15.33 -3.66
C LEU A 138 27.88 -15.31 -4.57
N ILE A 139 27.63 -15.48 -5.87
CA ILE A 139 28.66 -15.49 -6.93
C ILE A 139 28.68 -14.21 -7.77
N GLY A 140 27.71 -13.33 -7.56
CA GLY A 140 27.61 -12.02 -8.23
C GLY A 140 26.46 -11.22 -7.67
N ALA A 141 26.46 -9.92 -7.93
CA ALA A 141 25.34 -9.05 -7.58
C ALA A 141 25.17 -7.89 -8.56
N VAL A 142 23.97 -7.34 -8.61
CA VAL A 142 23.63 -6.15 -9.42
C VAL A 142 22.92 -5.13 -8.53
N LYS A 143 23.47 -3.93 -8.48
CA LYS A 143 22.89 -2.79 -7.79
C LYS A 143 21.91 -2.07 -8.71
N VAL A 144 20.72 -1.72 -8.18
CA VAL A 144 19.64 -1.04 -8.91
C VAL A 144 18.98 0.04 -8.04
N PRO A 145 18.29 1.02 -8.64
CA PRO A 145 17.62 2.09 -7.89
C PRO A 145 16.24 1.68 -7.34
N ASP A 146 16.12 0.53 -6.67
CA ASP A 146 14.94 0.21 -5.88
C ASP A 146 14.89 1.08 -4.61
N ALA A 147 13.73 1.15 -3.95
CA ALA A 147 13.56 1.78 -2.64
C ALA A 147 12.44 1.09 -1.86
N SER A 148 12.34 1.31 -0.56
CA SER A 148 11.11 0.97 0.15
C SER A 148 10.16 2.16 0.21
N VAL A 149 8.86 1.89 0.23
CA VAL A 149 7.80 2.88 0.31
C VAL A 149 6.76 2.44 1.33
N ASP A 150 6.31 3.36 2.16
CA ASP A 150 5.16 3.13 3.01
C ASP A 150 3.88 3.39 2.21
N PRO A 151 3.11 2.36 1.85
CA PRO A 151 1.93 2.50 1.01
C PRO A 151 0.79 3.23 1.71
N PHE A 152 0.72 3.16 3.03
CA PHE A 152 -0.29 3.83 3.83
C PHE A 152 -0.05 5.34 3.81
N ARG A 153 1.19 5.78 4.10
CA ARG A 153 1.56 7.21 4.02
C ARG A 153 1.38 7.78 2.63
N LEU A 154 1.72 7.00 1.58
CA LEU A 154 1.54 7.44 0.20
C LEU A 154 0.05 7.64 -0.13
N THR A 155 -0.83 6.75 0.35
CA THR A 155 -2.28 6.87 0.16
C THR A 155 -2.83 8.07 0.94
N ASP A 156 -2.46 8.22 2.22
CA ASP A 156 -2.88 9.33 3.07
C ASP A 156 -2.46 10.68 2.50
N ALA A 157 -1.21 10.79 2.03
CA ALA A 157 -0.70 12.03 1.45
C ALA A 157 -1.48 12.44 0.19
N ASN A 158 -1.89 11.48 -0.66
CA ASN A 158 -2.74 11.77 -1.80
C ASN A 158 -4.13 12.24 -1.38
N ILE A 159 -4.75 11.60 -0.39
CA ILE A 159 -6.07 12.00 0.13
C ILE A 159 -6.02 13.37 0.81
N LEU A 160 -5.01 13.63 1.65
CA LEU A 160 -4.84 14.93 2.30
C LEU A 160 -4.68 16.06 1.26
N ASP A 161 -3.93 15.82 0.20
CA ASP A 161 -3.76 16.78 -0.88
C ASP A 161 -5.07 16.99 -1.67
N ALA A 162 -5.78 15.91 -1.96
CA ALA A 162 -7.10 15.98 -2.63
C ALA A 162 -8.10 16.83 -1.81
N VAL A 163 -8.19 16.57 -0.50
CA VAL A 163 -9.09 17.31 0.41
C VAL A 163 -8.68 18.78 0.50
N ARG A 164 -7.38 19.10 0.57
CA ARG A 164 -6.89 20.49 0.55
C ARG A 164 -7.21 21.24 -0.74
N HIS A 165 -7.43 20.50 -1.84
CA HIS A 165 -7.85 21.05 -3.12
C HIS A 165 -9.36 20.89 -3.38
N GLY A 166 -10.16 20.61 -2.35
CA GLY A 166 -11.62 20.65 -2.39
C GLY A 166 -12.33 19.34 -2.69
N ALA A 167 -11.63 18.20 -2.69
CA ALA A 167 -12.28 16.91 -2.77
C ALA A 167 -13.01 16.55 -1.47
N ASP A 168 -14.18 15.93 -1.58
CA ASP A 168 -14.88 15.29 -0.48
C ASP A 168 -14.48 13.80 -0.40
N VAL A 169 -14.45 13.24 0.83
CA VAL A 169 -14.13 11.82 1.08
C VAL A 169 -15.14 11.21 2.03
N ILE A 170 -15.78 10.13 1.61
CA ILE A 170 -16.69 9.32 2.43
C ILE A 170 -16.04 7.97 2.67
N LYS A 171 -15.72 7.65 3.93
CA LYS A 171 -15.22 6.35 4.38
C LYS A 171 -16.31 5.57 5.11
N PHE A 172 -16.13 4.24 5.21
CA PHE A 172 -17.04 3.33 5.89
C PHE A 172 -18.47 3.35 5.32
N ARG A 173 -18.57 3.57 4.00
CA ARG A 173 -19.82 3.54 3.24
C ARG A 173 -19.64 2.77 1.94
N GLU A 174 -20.32 1.65 1.81
CA GLU A 174 -20.27 0.82 0.61
C GLU A 174 -21.15 1.40 -0.50
N VAL A 175 -20.64 1.39 -1.75
CA VAL A 175 -21.46 1.62 -2.94
C VAL A 175 -22.29 0.38 -3.19
N THR A 176 -23.60 0.47 -2.96
CA THR A 176 -24.55 -0.64 -3.09
C THR A 176 -25.21 -0.71 -4.45
N GLY A 177 -25.00 0.30 -5.30
CA GLY A 177 -25.52 0.34 -6.66
C GLY A 177 -25.05 1.57 -7.42
N LEU A 178 -25.27 1.57 -8.73
CA LEU A 178 -25.06 2.72 -9.60
C LEU A 178 -26.41 3.38 -9.93
N LEU A 179 -26.42 4.70 -10.04
CA LEU A 179 -27.57 5.46 -10.55
C LEU A 179 -27.50 5.46 -12.07
N ILE A 180 -28.40 4.76 -12.72
CA ILE A 180 -28.43 4.64 -14.18
C ILE A 180 -29.71 5.30 -14.70
N GLU A 181 -29.57 6.26 -15.60
CA GLU A 181 -30.68 6.97 -16.25
C GLU A 181 -30.42 6.99 -17.76
N PHE A 182 -31.37 6.47 -18.54
CA PHE A 182 -31.27 6.44 -20.02
C PHE A 182 -29.97 5.81 -20.56
N GLY A 183 -29.49 4.73 -19.93
CA GLY A 183 -28.25 4.03 -20.31
C GLY A 183 -26.94 4.77 -19.93
N CYS A 184 -27.05 5.81 -19.12
CA CYS A 184 -25.91 6.59 -18.63
C CYS A 184 -25.80 6.46 -17.11
N VAL A 185 -24.60 6.18 -16.61
CA VAL A 185 -24.31 6.23 -15.16
C VAL A 185 -24.24 7.70 -14.75
N LYS A 186 -25.06 8.08 -13.78
CA LYS A 186 -25.25 9.45 -13.28
C LYS A 186 -24.94 9.59 -11.79
N GLY A 187 -24.27 8.60 -11.19
CA GLY A 187 -23.90 8.64 -9.80
C GLY A 187 -23.89 7.26 -9.14
N VAL A 188 -23.89 7.26 -7.81
CA VAL A 188 -23.81 6.06 -6.97
C VAL A 188 -24.94 6.04 -5.94
N LYS A 189 -25.26 4.83 -5.43
CA LYS A 189 -26.18 4.59 -4.32
C LYS A 189 -25.37 4.08 -3.12
N LEU A 190 -25.59 4.68 -1.96
CA LEU A 190 -25.03 4.31 -0.67
C LEU A 190 -26.15 3.88 0.28
N GLY A 191 -26.69 2.67 0.09
CA GLY A 191 -27.93 2.23 0.70
C GLY A 191 -29.12 3.03 0.17
N LYS A 192 -29.74 3.87 1.01
CA LYS A 192 -30.87 4.74 0.62
C LYS A 192 -30.44 6.07 0.01
N ASP A 193 -29.19 6.48 0.24
CA ASP A 193 -28.68 7.77 -0.23
C ASP A 193 -28.25 7.65 -1.69
N VAL A 194 -28.54 8.68 -2.48
CA VAL A 194 -28.16 8.79 -3.89
C VAL A 194 -27.27 10.02 -4.06
N ILE A 195 -26.10 9.84 -4.65
CA ILE A 195 -25.16 10.93 -4.92
C ILE A 195 -24.94 11.01 -6.43
N ARG A 196 -25.13 12.20 -7.00
CA ARG A 196 -25.05 12.44 -8.43
C ARG A 196 -23.65 12.87 -8.87
N ALA A 197 -23.24 12.41 -10.06
CA ALA A 197 -22.03 12.87 -10.74
C ALA A 197 -22.16 12.72 -12.24
N GLN A 198 -21.34 13.51 -12.98
CA GLN A 198 -21.26 13.38 -14.43
C GLN A 198 -20.47 12.15 -14.88
N GLN A 199 -19.41 11.78 -14.12
CA GLN A 199 -18.57 10.61 -14.36
C GLN A 199 -18.41 9.80 -13.07
N VAL A 200 -18.31 8.47 -13.20
CA VAL A 200 -17.98 7.54 -12.11
C VAL A 200 -16.74 6.76 -12.51
N VAL A 201 -15.69 6.82 -11.68
CA VAL A 201 -14.46 6.07 -11.87
C VAL A 201 -14.40 4.93 -10.85
N ILE A 202 -14.36 3.71 -11.34
CA ILE A 202 -14.16 2.51 -10.52
C ILE A 202 -12.64 2.31 -10.35
N ALA A 203 -12.14 2.47 -9.11
CA ALA A 203 -10.76 2.21 -8.68
C ALA A 203 -10.71 1.20 -7.52
N ALA A 204 -11.65 0.23 -7.54
CA ALA A 204 -11.93 -0.71 -6.45
C ALA A 204 -11.05 -1.98 -6.49
N GLY A 205 -9.91 -1.97 -7.22
CA GLY A 205 -8.98 -3.10 -7.29
C GLY A 205 -9.68 -4.38 -7.77
N ILE A 206 -9.56 -5.47 -6.99
CA ILE A 206 -10.16 -6.76 -7.36
C ILE A 206 -11.70 -6.71 -7.39
N TRP A 207 -12.33 -5.82 -6.62
CA TRP A 207 -13.77 -5.67 -6.58
C TRP A 207 -14.33 -4.82 -7.74
N SER A 208 -13.48 -4.31 -8.66
CA SER A 208 -13.92 -3.50 -9.80
C SER A 208 -14.92 -4.24 -10.68
N ALA A 209 -14.75 -5.55 -10.88
CA ALA A 209 -15.70 -6.36 -11.64
C ALA A 209 -17.11 -6.38 -11.02
N ARG A 210 -17.19 -6.47 -9.68
CA ARG A 210 -18.48 -6.46 -8.94
C ARG A 210 -19.21 -5.12 -9.11
N ILE A 211 -18.47 -4.01 -9.07
CA ILE A 211 -19.05 -2.68 -9.25
C ILE A 211 -19.48 -2.47 -10.71
N ALA A 212 -18.64 -2.84 -11.69
CA ALA A 212 -18.96 -2.74 -13.11
C ALA A 212 -20.19 -3.56 -13.51
N ALA A 213 -20.36 -4.75 -12.90
CA ALA A 213 -21.52 -5.62 -13.11
C ALA A 213 -22.85 -4.96 -12.69
N MET A 214 -22.83 -3.98 -11.77
CA MET A 214 -24.03 -3.22 -11.40
C MET A 214 -24.59 -2.37 -12.57
N ALA A 215 -23.75 -2.09 -13.59
CA ALA A 215 -24.15 -1.43 -14.82
C ALA A 215 -24.25 -2.40 -16.01
N GLY A 216 -24.08 -3.71 -15.80
CA GLY A 216 -24.10 -4.74 -16.85
C GLY A 216 -22.76 -4.93 -17.57
N ALA A 217 -21.69 -4.26 -17.15
CA ALA A 217 -20.35 -4.45 -17.75
C ALA A 217 -19.63 -5.65 -17.13
N VAL A 218 -18.91 -6.41 -17.97
CA VAL A 218 -18.16 -7.59 -17.54
C VAL A 218 -16.65 -7.27 -17.59
N ILE A 219 -15.96 -7.51 -16.49
CA ILE A 219 -14.49 -7.42 -16.38
C ILE A 219 -13.96 -8.79 -15.94
N ASN A 220 -13.12 -9.41 -16.76
CA ASN A 220 -12.53 -10.70 -16.46
C ASN A 220 -11.36 -10.54 -15.48
N MET A 221 -11.66 -10.51 -14.18
CA MET A 221 -10.66 -10.46 -13.13
C MET A 221 -10.09 -11.84 -12.85
N MET A 222 -8.77 -11.90 -12.62
CA MET A 222 -8.08 -13.08 -12.13
C MET A 222 -7.42 -12.75 -10.79
N PRO A 223 -8.08 -13.06 -9.67
CA PRO A 223 -7.51 -12.85 -8.35
C PRO A 223 -6.22 -13.67 -8.18
N SER A 224 -5.10 -13.00 -7.86
CA SER A 224 -3.83 -13.66 -7.59
C SER A 224 -3.36 -13.30 -6.19
N LYS A 225 -3.45 -14.27 -5.29
CA LYS A 225 -2.99 -14.16 -3.91
C LYS A 225 -1.46 -14.05 -3.85
N GLY A 226 -0.96 -13.23 -2.95
CA GLY A 226 0.44 -13.15 -2.59
C GLY A 226 0.58 -13.07 -1.08
N SER A 227 1.18 -14.09 -0.49
CA SER A 227 1.46 -14.19 0.94
C SER A 227 2.81 -13.59 1.28
N LEU A 228 2.91 -12.97 2.47
CA LEU A 228 4.09 -12.26 2.95
C LEU A 228 4.34 -12.58 4.42
N LEU A 229 5.61 -12.55 4.81
CA LEU A 229 6.06 -12.74 6.19
C LEU A 229 6.70 -11.45 6.71
N ILE A 230 6.39 -11.09 7.95
CA ILE A 230 7.03 -9.99 8.69
C ILE A 230 7.95 -10.59 9.74
N PHE A 231 9.22 -10.19 9.69
CA PHE A 231 10.26 -10.57 10.67
C PHE A 231 10.46 -9.46 11.69
N GLY A 232 10.75 -9.84 12.94
CA GLY A 232 10.80 -8.94 14.09
C GLY A 232 11.98 -7.95 14.12
N HIS A 233 12.82 -7.94 13.09
CA HIS A 233 13.98 -7.05 12.97
C HIS A 233 14.15 -6.54 11.54
N ARG A 234 14.70 -5.34 11.39
CA ARG A 234 15.19 -4.83 10.12
C ARG A 234 16.56 -5.48 9.86
N LEU A 235 16.57 -6.56 9.07
CA LEU A 235 17.76 -7.38 8.81
C LEU A 235 18.69 -6.77 7.78
N THR A 236 18.16 -6.01 6.82
CA THR A 236 18.90 -5.43 5.72
C THR A 236 18.72 -3.93 5.65
N LYS A 237 19.72 -3.23 5.08
CA LYS A 237 19.63 -1.80 4.77
C LYS A 237 19.02 -1.57 3.40
N MET A 238 19.31 -2.47 2.47
CA MET A 238 18.85 -2.44 1.08
C MET A 238 17.73 -3.43 0.83
N VAL A 239 16.96 -3.21 -0.22
CA VAL A 239 16.04 -4.24 -0.76
C VAL A 239 16.88 -5.35 -1.38
N ILE A 240 16.65 -6.59 -1.00
CA ILE A 240 17.35 -7.75 -1.55
C ILE A 240 16.42 -8.51 -2.49
N ASN A 241 16.90 -8.75 -3.70
CA ASN A 241 16.20 -9.53 -4.72
C ASN A 241 17.12 -10.68 -5.19
N ARG A 242 16.52 -11.77 -5.67
CA ARG A 242 17.27 -12.83 -6.35
C ARG A 242 17.38 -12.53 -7.85
N CYS A 243 18.59 -12.66 -8.40
CA CYS A 243 18.87 -12.42 -9.83
C CYS A 243 18.60 -13.68 -10.65
N ARG A 244 17.32 -14.01 -10.81
CA ARG A 244 16.83 -15.14 -11.61
C ARG A 244 15.46 -14.80 -12.23
N LYS A 245 14.93 -15.73 -13.05
CA LYS A 245 13.52 -15.64 -13.47
C LYS A 245 12.64 -15.56 -12.21
N PRO A 246 11.68 -14.60 -12.16
CA PRO A 246 10.87 -14.35 -10.96
C PRO A 246 10.21 -15.60 -10.35
N GLY A 247 10.51 -15.89 -9.10
CA GLY A 247 9.99 -17.01 -8.30
C GLY A 247 9.26 -16.56 -7.03
N ASN A 248 8.98 -17.51 -6.12
CA ASN A 248 8.43 -17.23 -4.79
C ASN A 248 9.51 -16.65 -3.87
N ALA A 249 9.11 -15.80 -2.91
CA ALA A 249 9.97 -15.21 -1.88
C ALA A 249 11.29 -14.59 -2.37
N ASP A 250 11.34 -14.11 -3.60
CA ASP A 250 12.56 -13.54 -4.19
C ASP A 250 12.90 -12.13 -3.68
N ILE A 251 12.10 -11.56 -2.78
CA ILE A 251 12.23 -10.16 -2.37
C ILE A 251 12.15 -10.04 -0.86
N LEU A 252 13.19 -9.46 -0.25
CA LEU A 252 13.19 -8.99 1.14
C LEU A 252 13.27 -7.46 1.15
N VAL A 253 12.26 -6.82 1.74
CA VAL A 253 12.17 -5.35 1.83
C VAL A 253 12.39 -4.90 3.27
N PRO A 254 13.34 -4.00 3.54
CA PRO A 254 13.48 -3.39 4.86
C PRO A 254 12.33 -2.40 5.12
N GLY A 255 11.62 -2.59 6.25
CA GLY A 255 10.69 -1.63 6.82
C GLY A 255 11.37 -0.72 7.85
N ASP A 256 10.58 0.07 8.61
CA ASP A 256 11.16 0.95 9.64
C ASP A 256 11.95 0.16 10.69
N VAL A 257 11.31 -0.83 11.34
CA VAL A 257 11.92 -1.67 12.39
C VAL A 257 11.82 -3.18 12.12
N VAL A 258 11.24 -3.57 10.99
CA VAL A 258 10.95 -4.94 10.59
C VAL A 258 11.48 -5.24 9.20
N SER A 259 11.46 -6.50 8.78
CA SER A 259 11.70 -6.89 7.39
C SER A 259 10.49 -7.63 6.84
N VAL A 260 10.17 -7.42 5.56
CA VAL A 260 9.03 -8.05 4.88
C VAL A 260 9.54 -8.92 3.74
N LEU A 261 9.28 -10.22 3.83
CA LEU A 261 9.63 -11.21 2.80
C LEU A 261 8.40 -11.59 1.98
N GLY A 262 8.53 -11.66 0.68
CA GLY A 262 7.43 -12.11 -0.20
C GLY A 262 7.81 -12.15 -1.68
N THR A 263 6.91 -12.59 -2.48
CA THR A 263 5.56 -13.10 -2.24
C THR A 263 5.33 -14.44 -2.94
N THR A 264 4.28 -15.17 -2.54
CA THR A 264 3.71 -16.25 -3.38
C THR A 264 2.91 -15.66 -4.55
N SER A 265 2.41 -16.51 -5.45
CA SER A 265 1.54 -16.09 -6.56
C SER A 265 0.59 -17.21 -6.96
N ASP A 266 -0.53 -17.30 -6.27
CA ASP A 266 -1.50 -18.39 -6.44
C ASP A 266 -2.84 -17.81 -6.94
N LYS A 267 -3.50 -18.51 -7.87
CA LYS A 267 -4.86 -18.17 -8.26
C LYS A 267 -5.80 -18.55 -7.11
N VAL A 268 -6.76 -17.68 -6.84
CA VAL A 268 -7.78 -17.93 -5.81
C VAL A 268 -9.17 -17.61 -6.36
N PRO A 269 -10.22 -18.26 -5.84
CA PRO A 269 -11.60 -17.88 -6.15
C PRO A 269 -11.89 -16.44 -5.74
N PHE A 270 -12.83 -15.81 -6.45
CA PHE A 270 -13.19 -14.42 -6.16
C PHE A 270 -13.88 -14.27 -4.79
N GLU A 271 -14.66 -15.25 -4.40
CA GLU A 271 -15.35 -15.34 -3.09
C GLU A 271 -14.42 -15.36 -1.90
N ASP A 272 -13.19 -15.85 -2.06
CA ASP A 272 -12.20 -15.91 -0.99
C ASP A 272 -11.44 -14.58 -0.77
N CYS A 273 -11.63 -13.59 -1.67
CA CYS A 273 -10.87 -12.33 -1.64
C CYS A 273 -11.17 -11.43 -0.42
N GLU A 274 -12.31 -11.63 0.26
CA GLU A 274 -12.72 -10.81 1.40
C GLU A 274 -11.94 -11.12 2.69
N ASP A 275 -11.62 -12.38 2.98
CA ASP A 275 -10.87 -12.79 4.18
C ASP A 275 -9.65 -13.65 3.81
N MET A 276 -8.72 -13.05 3.06
CA MET A 276 -7.54 -13.73 2.54
C MET A 276 -6.51 -13.98 3.65
N ARG A 277 -6.19 -15.26 3.89
CA ARG A 277 -5.24 -15.69 4.93
C ARG A 277 -4.05 -16.43 4.32
N THR A 278 -2.89 -16.30 4.96
CA THR A 278 -1.71 -17.11 4.64
C THR A 278 -1.86 -18.48 5.26
N THR A 279 -1.43 -19.53 4.55
CA THR A 279 -1.40 -20.92 5.04
C THR A 279 -0.03 -21.30 5.58
N GLY A 280 0.06 -22.39 6.35
CA GLY A 280 1.34 -22.93 6.83
C GLY A 280 2.28 -23.36 5.70
N ASP A 281 1.73 -23.93 4.62
CA ASP A 281 2.51 -24.34 3.45
C ASP A 281 3.13 -23.14 2.74
N GLU A 282 2.37 -22.04 2.57
CA GLU A 282 2.90 -20.80 2.01
C GLU A 282 4.01 -20.21 2.90
N VAL A 283 3.85 -20.27 4.22
CA VAL A 283 4.91 -19.83 5.17
C VAL A 283 6.17 -20.67 4.96
N SER A 284 6.03 -21.98 4.84
CA SER A 284 7.16 -22.91 4.64
C SER A 284 7.90 -22.61 3.34
N VAL A 285 7.19 -22.42 2.23
CA VAL A 285 7.76 -22.06 0.92
C VAL A 285 8.48 -20.72 1.00
N LEU A 286 7.85 -19.70 1.60
CA LEU A 286 8.45 -18.37 1.73
C LEU A 286 9.72 -18.40 2.57
N LEU A 287 9.71 -19.15 3.69
CA LEU A 287 10.87 -19.24 4.57
C LEU A 287 12.03 -20.00 3.91
N GLN A 288 11.74 -21.12 3.24
CA GLN A 288 12.74 -21.92 2.54
C GLN A 288 13.50 -21.09 1.48
N GLU A 289 12.77 -20.34 0.65
CA GLU A 289 13.36 -19.51 -0.39
C GLU A 289 14.05 -18.24 0.19
N GLY A 290 13.43 -17.63 1.22
CA GLY A 290 13.97 -16.42 1.84
C GLY A 290 15.30 -16.63 2.56
N VAL A 291 15.49 -17.80 3.18
CA VAL A 291 16.77 -18.19 3.83
C VAL A 291 17.91 -18.25 2.81
N GLN A 292 17.63 -18.54 1.55
CA GLN A 292 18.62 -18.50 0.49
C GLN A 292 19.10 -17.06 0.20
N LEU A 293 18.24 -16.05 0.38
CA LEU A 293 18.63 -14.65 0.23
C LEU A 293 19.41 -14.14 1.45
N VAL A 294 18.89 -14.40 2.64
CA VAL A 294 19.41 -13.92 3.94
C VAL A 294 19.33 -15.05 4.95
N PRO A 295 20.43 -15.77 5.21
CA PRO A 295 20.45 -16.97 6.08
C PRO A 295 19.92 -16.71 7.49
N ALA A 296 20.08 -15.51 8.03
CA ALA A 296 19.58 -15.12 9.36
C ALA A 296 18.05 -15.24 9.50
N LEU A 297 17.29 -15.29 8.38
CA LEU A 297 15.85 -15.52 8.41
C LEU A 297 15.47 -16.88 9.04
N SER A 298 16.37 -17.87 9.01
CA SER A 298 16.13 -19.19 9.62
C SER A 298 15.97 -19.14 11.14
N THR A 299 16.56 -18.16 11.80
CA THR A 299 16.54 -17.99 13.27
C THR A 299 15.82 -16.72 13.72
N THR A 300 15.44 -15.86 12.78
CA THR A 300 14.72 -14.62 13.11
C THR A 300 13.24 -14.91 13.30
N ARG A 301 12.68 -14.40 14.40
CA ARG A 301 11.27 -14.55 14.73
C ARG A 301 10.38 -13.95 13.64
N ILE A 302 9.44 -14.76 13.13
CA ILE A 302 8.34 -14.29 12.29
C ILE A 302 7.24 -13.80 13.22
N ILE A 303 6.88 -12.52 13.12
CA ILE A 303 5.91 -11.89 14.02
C ILE A 303 4.50 -11.84 13.45
N ARG A 304 4.35 -11.95 12.13
CA ARG A 304 3.06 -11.97 11.44
C ARG A 304 3.22 -12.47 10.01
N ALA A 305 2.18 -13.13 9.49
CA ALA A 305 1.95 -13.36 8.08
C ALA A 305 0.69 -12.62 7.61
N TYR A 306 0.64 -12.24 6.35
CA TYR A 306 -0.57 -11.66 5.73
C TYR A 306 -0.57 -11.94 4.23
N ALA A 307 -1.73 -11.81 3.61
CA ALA A 307 -1.87 -11.99 2.17
C ALA A 307 -2.63 -10.82 1.54
N GLY A 308 -2.25 -10.48 0.31
CA GLY A 308 -2.97 -9.53 -0.54
C GLY A 308 -3.40 -10.20 -1.84
N VAL A 309 -4.40 -9.64 -2.51
CA VAL A 309 -4.89 -10.14 -3.79
C VAL A 309 -4.60 -9.12 -4.88
N ARG A 310 -3.83 -9.53 -5.88
CA ARG A 310 -3.52 -8.68 -7.05
C ARG A 310 -4.72 -8.65 -7.99
N PRO A 311 -5.16 -7.45 -8.41
CA PRO A 311 -6.28 -7.28 -9.33
C PRO A 311 -5.82 -7.46 -10.79
N LEU A 312 -5.49 -8.68 -11.20
CA LEU A 312 -5.10 -8.95 -12.57
C LEU A 312 -6.33 -9.02 -13.47
N VAL A 313 -6.23 -8.45 -14.67
CA VAL A 313 -7.26 -8.55 -15.72
C VAL A 313 -6.70 -9.39 -16.85
N VAL A 314 -7.46 -10.36 -17.32
CA VAL A 314 -7.04 -11.28 -18.38
C VAL A 314 -7.97 -11.22 -19.57
N ALA A 315 -7.39 -11.25 -20.76
CA ALA A 315 -8.12 -11.48 -22.01
C ALA A 315 -8.41 -12.98 -22.23
N ASP A 316 -7.51 -13.86 -21.73
CA ASP A 316 -7.61 -15.31 -21.84
C ASP A 316 -7.50 -15.97 -20.45
N SER A 317 -8.44 -16.85 -20.11
CA SER A 317 -8.54 -17.55 -18.83
C SER A 317 -7.46 -18.62 -18.60
N SER A 318 -6.72 -19.03 -19.64
CA SER A 318 -5.68 -20.07 -19.55
C SER A 318 -4.36 -19.58 -18.94
N ALA A 319 -4.11 -18.27 -18.87
CA ALA A 319 -2.86 -17.72 -18.40
C ALA A 319 -2.64 -17.93 -16.88
N SER A 320 -1.39 -18.19 -16.45
CA SER A 320 -1.03 -18.25 -15.02
C SER A 320 -0.82 -16.86 -14.44
N GLY A 321 -1.06 -16.67 -13.13
CA GLY A 321 -0.96 -15.37 -12.47
C GLY A 321 0.40 -14.67 -12.56
N ARG A 322 1.51 -15.40 -12.81
CA ARG A 322 2.85 -14.82 -13.07
C ARG A 322 3.07 -14.41 -14.51
N ASN A 323 2.38 -15.06 -15.46
CA ASN A 323 2.52 -14.83 -16.89
C ASN A 323 1.51 -13.81 -17.44
N VAL A 324 0.52 -13.39 -16.62
CA VAL A 324 -0.40 -12.31 -16.97
C VAL A 324 0.30 -10.98 -16.78
N SER A 325 0.22 -10.10 -17.75
CA SER A 325 0.75 -8.74 -17.64
C SER A 325 0.17 -8.04 -16.41
N ARG A 326 1.04 -7.37 -15.66
CA ARG A 326 0.65 -6.47 -14.55
C ARG A 326 0.55 -5.04 -15.05
N GLY A 327 0.21 -4.88 -16.31
CA GLY A 327 0.00 -3.59 -16.96
C GLY A 327 -1.19 -2.83 -16.38
N ILE A 328 -1.21 -1.56 -16.67
CA ILE A 328 -2.34 -0.67 -16.34
C ILE A 328 -3.52 -1.03 -17.25
N VAL A 329 -4.70 -1.15 -16.67
CA VAL A 329 -5.94 -1.42 -17.40
C VAL A 329 -6.91 -0.27 -17.18
N LEU A 330 -7.10 0.55 -18.20
CA LEU A 330 -8.08 1.62 -18.26
C LEU A 330 -9.20 1.22 -19.22
N LEU A 331 -10.43 1.16 -18.73
CA LEU A 331 -11.61 0.78 -19.51
C LEU A 331 -12.56 1.97 -19.62
N ASP A 332 -12.74 2.46 -20.84
CA ASP A 332 -13.84 3.36 -21.22
C ASP A 332 -15.07 2.51 -21.54
N HIS A 333 -16.01 2.44 -20.60
CA HIS A 333 -17.22 1.62 -20.79
C HIS A 333 -18.19 2.19 -21.83
N GLU A 334 -18.08 3.48 -22.19
CA GLU A 334 -18.86 4.03 -23.32
C GLU A 334 -18.40 3.42 -24.65
N GLN A 335 -17.09 3.38 -24.88
CA GLN A 335 -16.53 2.82 -26.12
C GLN A 335 -16.64 1.29 -26.16
N ARG A 336 -16.42 0.63 -25.01
CA ARG A 336 -16.33 -0.81 -24.92
C ARG A 336 -17.70 -1.50 -24.80
N ASP A 337 -18.60 -0.94 -23.96
CA ASP A 337 -19.83 -1.59 -23.52
C ASP A 337 -21.08 -0.78 -23.87
N GLY A 338 -20.95 0.43 -24.42
CA GLY A 338 -22.06 1.36 -24.68
C GLY A 338 -22.61 2.04 -23.42
N ILE A 339 -21.89 1.97 -22.30
CA ILE A 339 -22.32 2.50 -20.99
C ILE A 339 -21.66 3.85 -20.75
N LYS A 340 -22.39 4.94 -20.93
CA LYS A 340 -21.88 6.30 -20.70
C LYS A 340 -21.68 6.60 -19.22
N GLY A 341 -20.73 7.50 -18.92
CA GLY A 341 -20.49 8.01 -17.57
C GLY A 341 -19.78 7.05 -16.63
N LEU A 342 -19.19 5.95 -17.15
CA LEU A 342 -18.49 4.93 -16.36
C LEU A 342 -17.10 4.65 -16.93
N ILE A 343 -16.11 4.70 -16.06
CA ILE A 343 -14.69 4.39 -16.35
C ILE A 343 -14.19 3.41 -15.29
N THR A 344 -13.34 2.45 -15.67
CA THR A 344 -12.63 1.59 -14.70
C THR A 344 -11.13 1.72 -14.88
N ILE A 345 -10.42 1.93 -13.77
CA ILE A 345 -8.95 1.86 -13.69
C ILE A 345 -8.54 0.78 -12.70
N THR A 346 -7.77 -0.21 -13.16
CA THR A 346 -7.35 -1.36 -12.34
C THR A 346 -6.01 -1.93 -12.85
N GLY A 347 -5.53 -3.03 -12.28
CA GLY A 347 -4.22 -3.58 -12.60
C GLY A 347 -3.08 -2.73 -12.06
N GLY A 348 -2.02 -2.59 -12.84
CA GLY A 348 -0.86 -1.78 -12.49
C GLY A 348 -0.09 -2.26 -11.25
N LYS A 349 0.70 -1.37 -10.68
CA LYS A 349 1.56 -1.61 -9.51
C LYS A 349 1.45 -0.42 -8.54
N LEU A 350 1.82 -0.61 -7.27
CA LEU A 350 1.91 0.49 -6.31
C LEU A 350 2.75 1.67 -6.87
N THR A 351 3.87 1.36 -7.50
CA THR A 351 4.78 2.34 -8.10
C THR A 351 4.11 3.18 -9.21
N THR A 352 3.19 2.59 -9.98
CA THR A 352 2.54 3.27 -11.13
C THR A 352 1.22 3.96 -10.76
N CYS A 353 0.88 4.08 -9.47
CA CYS A 353 -0.41 4.64 -9.04
C CYS A 353 -0.67 6.06 -9.54
N ARG A 354 0.37 6.91 -9.60
CA ARG A 354 0.26 8.28 -10.12
C ARG A 354 -0.06 8.29 -11.61
N LEU A 355 0.65 7.47 -12.41
CA LEU A 355 0.40 7.33 -13.84
C LEU A 355 -1.01 6.80 -14.12
N MET A 356 -1.46 5.80 -13.34
CA MET A 356 -2.83 5.28 -13.43
C MET A 356 -3.86 6.40 -13.18
N ALA A 357 -3.60 7.24 -12.19
CA ALA A 357 -4.46 8.37 -11.86
C ALA A 357 -4.50 9.41 -13.00
N GLU A 358 -3.35 9.76 -13.56
CA GLU A 358 -3.23 10.66 -14.71
C GLU A 358 -4.05 10.15 -15.89
N MET A 359 -3.86 8.88 -16.28
CA MET A 359 -4.61 8.26 -17.39
C MET A 359 -6.13 8.27 -17.15
N ALA A 360 -6.57 7.93 -15.94
CA ALA A 360 -7.99 7.94 -15.60
C ALA A 360 -8.58 9.36 -15.60
N THR A 361 -7.84 10.34 -15.06
CA THR A 361 -8.30 11.72 -15.00
C THR A 361 -8.24 12.40 -16.37
N ASP A 362 -7.28 12.05 -17.23
CA ASP A 362 -7.24 12.52 -18.63
C ASP A 362 -8.52 12.10 -19.36
N LEU A 363 -8.93 10.84 -19.22
CA LEU A 363 -10.18 10.34 -19.80
C LEU A 363 -11.42 11.02 -19.20
N VAL A 364 -11.44 11.26 -17.88
CA VAL A 364 -12.52 12.04 -17.23
C VAL A 364 -12.61 13.44 -17.82
N CYS A 365 -11.48 14.14 -17.94
CA CYS A 365 -11.44 15.49 -18.53
C CYS A 365 -11.90 15.48 -19.98
N GLU A 366 -11.47 14.51 -20.78
CA GLU A 366 -11.94 14.35 -22.17
C GLU A 366 -13.46 14.21 -22.24
N LYS A 367 -14.05 13.32 -21.42
CA LYS A 367 -15.52 13.10 -21.35
C LYS A 367 -16.29 14.34 -20.87
N LEU A 368 -15.67 15.20 -20.08
CA LEU A 368 -16.24 16.47 -19.62
C LEU A 368 -15.96 17.64 -20.57
N GLY A 369 -15.21 17.43 -21.65
CA GLY A 369 -14.81 18.48 -22.60
C GLY A 369 -13.80 19.49 -22.02
N LEU A 370 -13.03 19.09 -21.00
CA LEU A 370 -12.07 19.94 -20.31
C LEU A 370 -10.64 19.68 -20.82
N LYS A 371 -9.83 20.74 -20.90
CA LYS A 371 -8.42 20.68 -21.31
C LYS A 371 -7.52 21.21 -20.18
N VAL A 372 -7.44 20.46 -19.09
CA VAL A 372 -6.61 20.81 -17.93
C VAL A 372 -5.48 19.79 -17.79
N PRO A 373 -4.20 20.20 -17.92
CA PRO A 373 -3.07 19.27 -17.86
C PRO A 373 -2.85 18.72 -16.45
N CYS A 374 -2.31 17.51 -16.39
CA CYS A 374 -1.87 16.89 -15.13
C CYS A 374 -0.65 17.64 -14.56
N THR A 375 -0.66 17.87 -13.26
CA THR A 375 0.45 18.49 -12.52
C THR A 375 1.02 17.59 -11.43
N THR A 376 0.50 16.38 -11.28
CA THR A 376 0.85 15.47 -10.17
C THR A 376 2.31 15.02 -10.21
N ALA A 377 2.94 14.97 -11.39
CA ALA A 377 4.35 14.62 -11.53
C ALA A 377 5.32 15.65 -10.93
N VAL A 378 4.88 16.89 -10.72
CA VAL A 378 5.74 17.98 -10.22
C VAL A 378 5.31 18.54 -8.87
N LYS A 379 4.04 18.44 -8.51
CA LYS A 379 3.53 18.94 -7.22
C LYS A 379 3.90 17.97 -6.09
N MET A 380 4.57 18.51 -5.06
CA MET A 380 4.93 17.76 -3.86
C MET A 380 3.70 17.29 -3.10
N LEU A 381 3.77 16.08 -2.57
CA LEU A 381 2.75 15.57 -1.64
C LEU A 381 2.92 16.17 -0.24
N PRO A 382 1.84 16.29 0.53
CA PRO A 382 1.89 16.59 1.96
C PRO A 382 2.92 15.72 2.69
N GLY A 383 3.64 16.31 3.65
CA GLY A 383 4.75 15.64 4.32
C GLY A 383 6.09 15.78 3.60
N SER A 384 6.11 15.91 2.27
CA SER A 384 7.34 15.99 1.45
C SER A 384 7.83 17.41 1.21
N HIS A 385 7.12 18.41 1.70
CA HIS A 385 7.57 19.81 1.64
C HIS A 385 8.79 20.03 2.55
N LYS A 386 9.66 20.97 2.16
CA LYS A 386 10.79 21.38 3.00
C LYS A 386 10.28 21.94 4.33
N ARG A 387 10.79 21.42 5.43
CA ARG A 387 10.55 21.97 6.77
C ARG A 387 11.49 23.15 7.04
N LYS A 388 11.02 24.10 7.85
CA LYS A 388 11.85 25.23 8.33
C LYS A 388 12.95 24.71 9.26
N ASN A 389 12.60 23.82 10.21
CA ASN A 389 13.51 23.26 11.19
C ASN A 389 14.04 21.90 10.73
N LYS A 390 15.30 21.58 11.04
CA LYS A 390 15.84 20.23 10.92
C LYS A 390 15.20 19.32 11.95
N ARG A 391 15.04 18.03 11.65
CA ARG A 391 14.50 17.03 12.58
C ARG A 391 15.25 16.98 13.92
N SER A 392 16.58 17.21 13.91
CA SER A 392 17.41 17.26 15.12
C SER A 392 17.09 18.42 16.06
N GLU A 393 16.44 19.48 15.56
CA GLU A 393 16.04 20.66 16.33
C GLU A 393 14.68 20.46 17.00
N ASP A 394 13.91 19.43 16.61
CA ASP A 394 12.63 19.14 17.25
C ASP A 394 12.83 18.51 18.64
N PRO A 395 11.86 18.68 19.57
CA PRO A 395 11.81 17.93 20.81
C PRO A 395 11.89 16.41 20.56
N VAL A 396 12.55 15.67 21.44
CA VAL A 396 12.79 14.22 21.26
C VAL A 396 11.51 13.45 20.94
N HIS A 397 10.44 13.73 21.68
CA HIS A 397 9.13 13.07 21.49
C HIS A 397 8.46 13.38 20.13
N LYS A 398 8.83 14.49 19.46
CA LYS A 398 8.30 14.84 18.13
C LYS A 398 9.12 14.23 16.99
N ARG A 399 10.39 13.86 17.22
CA ARG A 399 11.32 13.40 16.15
C ARG A 399 10.83 12.18 15.40
N ALA A 400 10.17 11.25 16.09
CA ALA A 400 9.62 10.05 15.44
C ALA A 400 8.45 10.42 14.50
N ALA A 401 7.53 11.27 14.97
CA ALA A 401 6.44 11.79 14.16
C ALA A 401 6.95 12.53 12.92
N VAL A 402 7.98 13.39 13.08
CA VAL A 402 8.64 14.06 11.94
C VAL A 402 9.28 13.06 10.99
N GLY A 403 9.92 12.01 11.49
CA GLY A 403 10.48 10.95 10.65
C GLY A 403 9.42 10.21 9.84
N ARG A 404 8.23 10.06 10.41
CA ARG A 404 7.11 9.32 9.82
C ARG A 404 6.27 10.18 8.86
N HIS A 405 5.94 11.41 9.28
CA HIS A 405 4.98 12.27 8.58
C HIS A 405 5.63 13.48 7.87
N GLY A 406 6.96 13.64 7.99
CA GLY A 406 7.66 14.78 7.40
C GLY A 406 7.12 16.12 7.89
N SER A 407 6.82 17.05 6.96
CA SER A 407 6.26 18.37 7.31
C SER A 407 4.84 18.31 7.89
N GLU A 408 4.09 17.22 7.70
CA GLU A 408 2.76 17.07 8.31
C GLU A 408 2.81 16.95 9.84
N ALA A 409 3.93 16.52 10.40
CA ALA A 409 4.12 16.53 11.86
C ALA A 409 4.08 17.92 12.49
N ASP A 410 4.26 18.98 11.69
CA ASP A 410 4.14 20.36 12.16
C ASP A 410 2.68 20.81 12.34
N MET A 411 1.73 20.06 11.80
CA MET A 411 0.28 20.25 11.98
C MET A 411 -0.25 19.54 13.25
N MET A 412 0.57 18.70 13.89
CA MET A 412 0.20 17.98 15.10
C MET A 412 0.40 18.87 16.32
N ASP A 413 -0.58 18.90 17.22
CA ASP A 413 -0.50 19.69 18.44
C ASP A 413 0.27 18.93 19.54
N PHE A 414 1.49 19.39 19.82
CA PHE A 414 2.35 18.90 20.89
C PHE A 414 2.35 19.81 22.13
N SER A 415 1.47 20.81 22.21
CA SER A 415 1.43 21.78 23.34
C SER A 415 0.74 21.24 24.58
N GLY A 416 -0.13 20.24 24.44
CA GLY A 416 -0.84 19.62 25.57
C GLY A 416 0.10 18.90 26.53
N LYS A 417 -0.25 18.88 27.83
CA LYS A 417 0.57 18.30 28.94
C LYS A 417 1.06 16.87 28.59
N ASP A 418 0.19 16.02 28.02
CA ASP A 418 0.48 14.62 27.73
C ASP A 418 0.63 14.35 26.21
N ALA A 419 0.67 15.39 25.38
CA ALA A 419 0.71 15.26 23.93
C ALA A 419 1.94 14.51 23.43
N GLY A 420 3.09 14.69 24.08
CA GLY A 420 4.35 14.02 23.79
C GLY A 420 4.50 12.62 24.42
N GLU A 421 3.49 12.14 25.18
CA GLU A 421 3.51 10.80 25.75
C GLU A 421 3.66 9.74 24.66
N ILE A 422 4.66 8.85 24.82
CA ILE A 422 4.86 7.72 23.90
C ILE A 422 3.89 6.61 24.28
N ILE A 423 2.93 6.36 23.41
CA ILE A 423 1.90 5.32 23.60
C ILE A 423 2.37 3.97 23.03
N CYS A 424 3.10 3.98 21.90
CA CYS A 424 3.70 2.80 21.31
C CYS A 424 5.23 2.96 21.28
N GLU A 425 5.95 2.16 22.08
CA GLU A 425 7.39 2.30 22.29
C GLU A 425 8.20 1.85 21.08
N CYS A 426 7.87 0.70 20.46
CA CYS A 426 8.66 0.15 19.36
C CYS A 426 8.55 0.99 18.08
N GLU A 427 7.43 1.63 17.83
CA GLU A 427 7.23 2.56 16.70
C GLU A 427 7.29 4.04 17.16
N GLN A 428 7.48 4.30 18.45
CA GLN A 428 7.57 5.64 19.04
C GLN A 428 6.40 6.55 18.65
N VAL A 429 5.17 5.99 18.66
CA VAL A 429 3.95 6.76 18.35
C VAL A 429 3.47 7.50 19.58
N THR A 430 3.23 8.80 19.44
CA THR A 430 2.80 9.67 20.51
C THR A 430 1.28 9.82 20.58
N ARG A 431 0.80 10.31 21.74
CA ARG A 431 -0.61 10.67 21.93
C ARG A 431 -1.06 11.72 20.90
N ALA A 432 -0.22 12.71 20.59
CA ALA A 432 -0.52 13.74 19.59
C ALA A 432 -0.77 13.15 18.18
N GLU A 433 0.00 12.13 17.77
CA GLU A 433 -0.22 11.44 16.50
C GLU A 433 -1.57 10.71 16.48
N ILE A 434 -1.94 10.04 17.56
CA ILE A 434 -3.25 9.35 17.67
C ILE A 434 -4.38 10.37 17.54
N ILE A 435 -4.31 11.48 18.28
CA ILE A 435 -5.30 12.56 18.21
C ILE A 435 -5.41 13.13 16.79
N TYR A 436 -4.26 13.36 16.13
CA TYR A 436 -4.22 13.86 14.76
C TYR A 436 -4.89 12.87 13.78
N ALA A 437 -4.58 11.58 13.90
CA ALA A 437 -5.15 10.54 13.04
C ALA A 437 -6.67 10.44 13.17
N VAL A 438 -7.20 10.52 14.39
CA VAL A 438 -8.65 10.51 14.62
C VAL A 438 -9.33 11.75 14.02
N LYS A 439 -8.78 12.94 14.31
CA LYS A 439 -9.42 14.21 13.92
C LYS A 439 -9.31 14.54 12.44
N ASN A 440 -8.18 14.18 11.79
CA ASN A 440 -7.88 14.61 10.43
C ASN A 440 -7.97 13.47 9.40
N LEU A 441 -7.78 12.21 9.84
CA LEU A 441 -7.82 11.06 8.95
C LEU A 441 -9.06 10.17 9.19
N GLY A 442 -9.90 10.52 10.17
CA GLY A 442 -11.17 9.85 10.45
C GLY A 442 -11.03 8.39 10.87
N VAL A 443 -10.01 8.09 11.69
CA VAL A 443 -9.77 6.76 12.28
C VAL A 443 -10.90 6.40 13.25
N ARG A 444 -11.35 5.13 13.21
CA ARG A 444 -12.43 4.61 14.08
C ARG A 444 -12.02 3.37 14.87
N SER A 445 -11.00 2.65 14.44
CA SER A 445 -10.54 1.40 15.05
C SER A 445 -9.02 1.42 15.24
N ILE A 446 -8.50 0.46 16.02
CA ILE A 446 -7.04 0.29 16.14
C ILE A 446 -6.46 -0.26 14.84
N ALA A 447 -7.22 -1.06 14.08
CA ALA A 447 -6.79 -1.52 12.76
C ALA A 447 -6.61 -0.36 11.78
N ASP A 448 -7.49 0.65 11.82
CA ASP A 448 -7.31 1.89 11.05
C ASP A 448 -6.10 2.66 11.54
N LEU A 449 -6.01 2.88 12.87
CA LEU A 449 -4.92 3.65 13.48
C LEU A 449 -3.53 3.08 13.11
N ARG A 450 -3.39 1.76 13.01
CA ARG A 450 -2.16 1.10 12.56
C ARG A 450 -1.72 1.58 11.19
N ARG A 451 -2.65 1.67 10.23
CA ARG A 451 -2.35 2.11 8.86
C ARG A 451 -1.82 3.54 8.82
N HIS A 452 -2.37 4.42 9.64
CA HIS A 452 -2.05 5.85 9.62
C HIS A 452 -0.85 6.24 10.48
N THR A 453 -0.56 5.48 11.56
CA THR A 453 0.50 5.84 12.54
C THR A 453 1.54 4.76 12.77
N ARG A 454 1.34 3.53 12.24
CA ARG A 454 2.13 2.32 12.50
C ARG A 454 2.02 1.77 13.94
N VAL A 455 1.15 2.33 14.80
CA VAL A 455 0.92 1.78 16.13
C VAL A 455 0.62 0.28 16.06
N GLY A 456 1.27 -0.53 16.89
CA GLY A 456 1.10 -1.99 16.88
C GLY A 456 1.66 -2.72 15.65
N MET A 457 2.46 -2.05 14.78
CA MET A 457 3.14 -2.69 13.64
C MET A 457 4.58 -3.09 13.93
N GLY A 458 5.18 -2.61 15.00
CA GLY A 458 6.55 -2.93 15.38
C GLY A 458 6.70 -4.33 15.97
N THR A 459 7.90 -4.62 16.48
CA THR A 459 8.34 -5.97 16.90
C THR A 459 7.42 -6.67 17.90
N CYS A 460 6.73 -5.94 18.79
CA CYS A 460 5.81 -6.51 19.77
C CYS A 460 4.37 -6.71 19.24
N GLN A 461 4.07 -6.24 18.03
CA GLN A 461 2.73 -6.36 17.42
C GLN A 461 1.57 -5.97 18.37
N GLY A 462 1.76 -4.89 19.15
CA GLY A 462 0.76 -4.36 20.06
C GLY A 462 0.76 -4.97 21.48
N SER A 463 1.59 -5.98 21.76
CA SER A 463 1.60 -6.69 23.05
C SER A 463 1.69 -5.77 24.28
N PHE A 464 2.44 -4.68 24.17
CA PHE A 464 2.63 -3.75 25.30
C PHE A 464 1.78 -2.48 25.23
N CYS A 465 1.39 -2.05 24.03
CA CYS A 465 0.75 -0.74 23.87
C CYS A 465 -0.77 -0.79 23.72
N ILE A 466 -1.36 -1.95 23.34
CA ILE A 466 -2.73 -1.98 22.83
C ILE A 466 -3.78 -1.46 23.82
N GLY A 467 -3.65 -1.76 25.12
CA GLY A 467 -4.58 -1.24 26.15
C GLY A 467 -4.51 0.29 26.29
N ARG A 468 -3.28 0.87 26.22
CA ARG A 468 -3.10 2.32 26.25
C ARG A 468 -3.62 2.98 24.98
N VAL A 469 -3.35 2.36 23.83
CA VAL A 469 -3.86 2.81 22.52
C VAL A 469 -5.39 2.84 22.51
N ALA A 470 -6.03 1.76 22.97
CA ALA A 470 -7.48 1.66 23.04
C ALA A 470 -8.08 2.75 23.94
N LYS A 471 -7.47 2.98 25.10
CA LYS A 471 -7.92 4.03 26.02
C LYS A 471 -7.85 5.42 25.37
N VAL A 472 -6.70 5.77 24.77
CA VAL A 472 -6.54 7.07 24.11
C VAL A 472 -7.50 7.20 22.92
N LEU A 473 -7.64 6.15 22.11
CA LEU A 473 -8.53 6.16 20.95
C LEU A 473 -9.99 6.33 21.38
N ALA A 474 -10.46 5.58 22.37
CA ALA A 474 -11.82 5.66 22.90
C ALA A 474 -12.13 7.04 23.52
N GLU A 475 -11.17 7.63 24.26
CA GLU A 475 -11.29 9.00 24.77
C GLU A 475 -11.49 10.01 23.63
N VAL A 476 -10.66 9.95 22.58
CA VAL A 476 -10.70 10.90 21.45
C VAL A 476 -11.97 10.73 20.63
N LEU A 477 -12.47 9.49 20.51
CA LEU A 477 -13.75 9.19 19.86
C LEU A 477 -14.98 9.58 20.70
N GLY A 478 -14.80 9.94 21.99
CA GLY A 478 -15.90 10.23 22.90
C GLY A 478 -16.68 9.00 23.38
N THR A 479 -16.07 7.83 23.36
CA THR A 479 -16.65 6.54 23.73
C THR A 479 -15.73 5.74 24.66
N PRO A 480 -15.34 6.30 25.83
CA PRO A 480 -14.35 5.67 26.72
C PRO A 480 -14.75 4.26 27.19
N GLU A 481 -16.05 3.97 27.27
CA GLU A 481 -16.61 2.66 27.62
C GLU A 481 -16.30 1.57 26.57
N LYS A 482 -15.95 1.93 25.32
CA LYS A 482 -15.64 1.00 24.22
C LYS A 482 -14.17 0.58 24.15
N ALA A 483 -13.32 1.00 25.08
CA ALA A 483 -11.89 0.69 25.03
C ALA A 483 -11.62 -0.82 25.00
N GLU A 484 -12.37 -1.62 25.74
CA GLU A 484 -12.24 -3.10 25.77
C GLU A 484 -12.67 -3.74 24.45
N GLU A 485 -13.77 -3.26 23.83
CA GLU A 485 -14.23 -3.70 22.50
C GLU A 485 -13.14 -3.46 21.45
N LEU A 486 -12.52 -2.27 21.45
CA LEU A 486 -11.41 -1.94 20.54
C LEU A 486 -10.20 -2.88 20.70
N VAL A 487 -9.87 -3.29 21.92
CA VAL A 487 -8.81 -4.27 22.18
C VAL A 487 -9.18 -5.63 21.60
N ASN A 488 -10.40 -6.11 21.86
CA ASN A 488 -10.87 -7.42 21.39
C ASN A 488 -10.87 -7.50 19.86
N ASP A 489 -11.38 -6.49 19.18
CA ASP A 489 -11.39 -6.41 17.71
C ASP A 489 -9.96 -6.46 17.14
N TYR A 490 -9.04 -5.71 17.76
CA TYR A 490 -7.64 -5.73 17.37
C TYR A 490 -7.00 -7.12 17.56
N LEU A 491 -7.26 -7.78 18.67
CA LEU A 491 -6.70 -9.12 18.95
C LEU A 491 -7.23 -10.17 17.97
N GLN A 492 -8.50 -10.09 17.58
CA GLN A 492 -9.08 -10.96 16.57
C GLN A 492 -8.40 -10.77 15.21
N GLU A 493 -8.22 -9.53 14.79
CA GLU A 493 -7.54 -9.22 13.52
C GLU A 493 -6.04 -9.62 13.56
N ARG A 494 -5.37 -9.39 14.70
CA ARG A 494 -3.99 -9.82 14.91
C ARG A 494 -3.86 -11.34 14.80
N TRP A 495 -4.80 -12.09 15.38
CA TRP A 495 -4.81 -13.55 15.41
C TRP A 495 -4.80 -14.16 14.02
N LYS A 496 -5.52 -13.58 13.06
CA LYS A 496 -5.53 -14.01 11.65
C LYS A 496 -4.12 -14.09 11.05
N GLY A 497 -3.28 -13.12 11.35
CA GLY A 497 -1.91 -13.05 10.82
C GLY A 497 -0.90 -13.84 11.65
N MET A 498 -1.20 -14.20 12.90
CA MET A 498 -0.30 -14.96 13.77
C MET A 498 -0.49 -16.45 13.64
N THR A 499 -1.72 -16.93 13.47
CA THR A 499 -2.05 -18.37 13.42
C THR A 499 -1.09 -19.20 12.56
N PRO A 500 -0.73 -18.81 11.31
CA PRO A 500 0.14 -19.63 10.48
C PRO A 500 1.62 -19.61 10.91
N VAL A 501 2.00 -18.80 11.90
CA VAL A 501 3.38 -18.61 12.38
C VAL A 501 3.55 -18.85 13.89
N LEU A 502 2.60 -19.56 14.52
CA LEU A 502 2.59 -19.83 15.95
C LEU A 502 3.53 -20.98 16.33
N TRP A 503 4.82 -20.68 16.41
CA TRP A 503 5.83 -21.57 17.00
C TRP A 503 6.91 -20.74 17.71
N GLY A 504 7.71 -21.39 18.55
CA GLY A 504 8.82 -20.77 19.27
C GLY A 504 8.40 -19.54 20.05
N ASP A 505 9.13 -18.45 19.89
CA ASP A 505 8.90 -17.20 20.63
C ASP A 505 7.61 -16.50 20.23
N THR A 506 7.13 -16.69 19.00
CA THR A 506 5.84 -16.13 18.56
C THR A 506 4.68 -16.77 19.30
N LEU A 507 4.73 -18.09 19.54
CA LEU A 507 3.73 -18.80 20.35
C LEU A 507 3.75 -18.31 21.80
N ARG A 508 4.93 -18.20 22.42
CA ARG A 508 5.07 -17.70 23.81
C ARG A 508 4.49 -16.29 23.97
N GLU A 509 4.74 -15.41 23.03
CA GLU A 509 4.18 -14.07 23.05
C GLU A 509 2.66 -14.07 22.87
N ALA A 510 2.13 -14.93 21.99
CA ALA A 510 0.69 -15.07 21.79
C ALA A 510 -0.01 -15.56 23.06
N GLU A 511 0.57 -16.55 23.75
CA GLU A 511 0.07 -17.05 25.04
C GLU A 511 0.12 -15.97 26.13
N TYR A 512 1.24 -15.24 26.22
CA TYR A 512 1.36 -14.13 27.15
C TYR A 512 0.27 -13.07 26.91
N MET A 513 0.08 -12.67 25.67
CA MET A 513 -0.97 -11.72 25.30
C MET A 513 -2.37 -12.21 25.66
N HIS A 514 -2.64 -13.49 25.40
CA HIS A 514 -3.91 -14.10 25.75
C HIS A 514 -4.16 -14.05 27.26
N LEU A 515 -3.15 -14.35 28.08
CA LEU A 515 -3.25 -14.28 29.54
C LEU A 515 -3.43 -12.87 30.08
N VAL A 516 -2.73 -11.89 29.50
CA VAL A 516 -2.77 -10.48 29.97
C VAL A 516 -4.09 -9.79 29.61
N HIS A 517 -4.65 -10.10 28.45
CA HIS A 517 -5.86 -9.42 27.94
C HIS A 517 -7.13 -10.26 28.06
N ARG A 518 -7.04 -11.50 28.56
CA ARG A 518 -8.20 -12.33 28.87
C ARG A 518 -8.76 -11.88 30.23
N LYS A 519 -9.90 -11.23 30.23
CA LYS A 519 -10.74 -11.01 31.42
C LYS A 519 -11.98 -11.85 31.36
#